data_026f4d2e83c656324c7c36c9298448e4
#
_entry.id   026f4d2e83c656324c7c36c9298448e4
#
_cell.length_a   1.000
_cell.length_b   1.000
_cell.length_c   1.000
_cell.angle_alpha   90.00
_cell.angle_beta   90.00
_cell.angle_gamma   90.00
#
_symmetry.space_group_name_H-M   'P 1'
#
loop_
_entity.id
_entity.type
_entity.pdbx_description
1 polymer ?
#
loop_
_entity_poly.entity_id
_entity_poly.type
_entity_poly.pdbx_seq_one_letter_code
_entity_poly.pdbx_strand_id
1 'polypeptide(L)'
;MFFVISGYLFFLRQDDGFTWAQYKAKMLRKCKILLLPFFIWNILGALSYPSRFIDATLTEKLLGFWSQRMEWGSWAGPWDGPLWFLRDLFVVMLFSPFIYWIIKRIGIWFIVVMLVWLSFIDNESLCPGLSGTALLWFSLGSYLSIKKPTSFGKIPMNIVVVLAAVFFVCRLLVMGNVIDGIWGDILNITWILTSMAFYFRLAYLMAERNVRVSETLKRLGASSFVIFAMHSLINGRISSVLLFMVGKQNVGD
;
A
#
# COMPACT_ATOMS: atom_id res chain seq x y z
N MET A 1 -0.15 -0.78 5.20
CA MET A 1 -1.47 -1.00 5.83
C MET A 1 -2.58 -1.29 4.81
N PHE A 2 -2.77 -0.50 3.74
CA PHE A 2 -3.81 -0.73 2.73
C PHE A 2 -3.80 -2.12 2.11
N PHE A 3 -2.63 -2.64 1.74
CA PHE A 3 -2.52 -3.98 1.16
C PHE A 3 -3.00 -5.08 2.11
N VAL A 4 -2.69 -4.97 3.41
CA VAL A 4 -3.13 -5.97 4.41
C VAL A 4 -4.65 -5.95 4.56
N ILE A 5 -5.23 -4.76 4.74
CA ILE A 5 -6.69 -4.62 4.82
C ILE A 5 -7.35 -5.18 3.56
N SER A 6 -6.80 -4.86 2.39
CA SER A 6 -7.33 -5.32 1.12
C SER A 6 -7.25 -6.84 0.96
N GLY A 7 -6.13 -7.46 1.35
CA GLY A 7 -5.98 -8.91 1.36
C GLY A 7 -6.94 -9.59 2.32
N TYR A 8 -7.07 -9.05 3.53
CA TYR A 8 -8.03 -9.54 4.52
C TYR A 8 -9.48 -9.48 4.00
N LEU A 9 -9.92 -8.32 3.50
CA LEU A 9 -11.28 -8.14 3.00
C LEU A 9 -11.55 -8.92 1.70
N PHE A 10 -10.52 -9.18 0.91
CA PHE A 10 -10.68 -9.94 -0.34
C PHE A 10 -11.12 -11.37 -0.06
N PHE A 11 -10.59 -12.01 0.99
CA PHE A 11 -10.91 -13.37 1.39
C PHE A 11 -11.92 -13.46 2.54
N LEU A 12 -12.38 -12.35 3.07
CA LEU A 12 -13.40 -12.33 4.11
C LEU A 12 -14.69 -13.02 3.63
N ARG A 13 -15.28 -13.87 4.48
CA ARG A 13 -16.51 -14.66 4.19
C ARG A 13 -16.34 -15.72 3.08
N GLN A 14 -15.18 -16.33 2.98
CA GLN A 14 -14.92 -17.43 2.05
C GLN A 14 -14.71 -18.75 2.83
N ASP A 15 -15.66 -19.08 3.71
CA ASP A 15 -15.58 -20.26 4.55
C ASP A 15 -15.68 -21.56 3.72
N ASP A 16 -16.46 -21.56 2.65
CA ASP A 16 -16.72 -22.74 1.78
C ASP A 16 -15.67 -22.94 0.66
N GLY A 17 -14.59 -22.17 0.70
CA GLY A 17 -13.55 -22.23 -0.32
C GLY A 17 -13.62 -21.12 -1.35
N PHE A 18 -12.56 -21.01 -2.14
CA PHE A 18 -12.39 -19.97 -3.15
C PHE A 18 -12.66 -20.53 -4.54
N THR A 19 -13.84 -20.21 -5.11
CA THR A 19 -14.24 -20.70 -6.43
C THR A 19 -13.86 -19.70 -7.53
N TRP A 20 -13.67 -20.22 -8.76
CA TRP A 20 -13.36 -19.40 -9.92
C TRP A 20 -14.47 -18.39 -10.27
N ALA A 21 -15.72 -18.76 -10.07
CA ALA A 21 -16.86 -17.87 -10.29
C ALA A 21 -16.85 -16.67 -9.31
N GLN A 22 -16.57 -16.93 -8.04
CA GLN A 22 -16.41 -15.89 -7.02
C GLN A 22 -15.23 -14.96 -7.31
N TYR A 23 -14.10 -15.53 -7.78
CA TYR A 23 -12.94 -14.76 -8.20
C TYR A 23 -13.29 -13.81 -9.33
N LYS A 24 -13.88 -14.33 -10.43
CA LYS A 24 -14.29 -13.49 -11.57
C LYS A 24 -15.22 -12.36 -11.16
N ALA A 25 -16.26 -12.65 -10.38
CA ALA A 25 -17.20 -11.65 -9.92
C ALA A 25 -16.53 -10.56 -9.06
N LYS A 26 -15.61 -10.95 -8.16
CA LYS A 26 -14.82 -10.00 -7.38
C LYS A 26 -13.91 -9.15 -8.26
N MET A 27 -13.20 -9.76 -9.21
CA MET A 27 -12.27 -9.05 -10.09
C MET A 27 -12.99 -8.05 -10.98
N LEU A 28 -14.12 -8.41 -11.60
CA LEU A 28 -14.92 -7.47 -12.40
C LEU A 28 -15.36 -6.25 -11.61
N ARG A 29 -15.78 -6.45 -10.35
CA ARG A 29 -16.11 -5.33 -9.45
C ARG A 29 -14.87 -4.49 -9.12
N LYS A 30 -13.72 -5.12 -8.87
CA LYS A 30 -12.47 -4.42 -8.55
C LYS A 30 -11.90 -3.66 -9.76
N CYS A 31 -12.04 -4.16 -10.98
CA CYS A 31 -11.72 -3.41 -12.19
C CYS A 31 -12.44 -2.05 -12.20
N LYS A 32 -13.74 -2.02 -11.98
CA LYS A 32 -14.50 -0.77 -11.96
C LYS A 32 -14.09 0.16 -10.81
N ILE A 33 -13.86 -0.37 -9.62
CA ILE A 33 -13.59 0.42 -8.42
C ILE A 33 -12.15 0.93 -8.38
N LEU A 34 -11.18 0.17 -8.91
CA LEU A 34 -9.76 0.52 -8.82
C LEU A 34 -9.23 1.12 -10.13
N LEU A 35 -9.50 0.50 -11.29
CA LEU A 35 -8.92 0.95 -12.55
C LEU A 35 -9.59 2.22 -13.08
N LEU A 36 -10.89 2.39 -12.91
CA LEU A 36 -11.55 3.63 -13.38
C LEU A 36 -11.01 4.87 -12.67
N PRO A 37 -10.95 4.94 -11.33
CA PRO A 37 -10.30 6.06 -10.66
C PRO A 37 -8.81 6.17 -10.99
N PHE A 38 -8.10 5.06 -11.10
CA PHE A 38 -6.69 5.04 -11.48
C PHE A 38 -6.45 5.79 -12.81
N PHE A 39 -7.20 5.49 -13.85
CA PHE A 39 -7.05 6.16 -15.14
C PHE A 39 -7.48 7.63 -15.09
N ILE A 40 -8.61 7.95 -14.41
CA ILE A 40 -9.07 9.33 -14.27
C ILE A 40 -8.00 10.20 -13.59
N TRP A 41 -7.47 9.76 -12.47
CA TRP A 41 -6.46 10.53 -11.74
C TRP A 41 -5.12 10.60 -12.49
N ASN A 42 -4.74 9.58 -13.24
CA ASN A 42 -3.56 9.65 -14.11
C ASN A 42 -3.72 10.65 -15.24
N ILE A 43 -4.90 10.77 -15.83
CA ILE A 43 -5.17 11.82 -16.83
C ILE A 43 -5.02 13.20 -16.17
N LEU A 44 -5.59 13.40 -14.98
CA LEU A 44 -5.44 14.64 -14.24
C LEU A 44 -3.97 14.91 -13.87
N GLY A 45 -3.21 13.87 -13.50
CA GLY A 45 -1.78 13.96 -13.26
C GLY A 45 -1.01 14.42 -14.49
N ALA A 46 -1.22 13.77 -15.63
CA ALA A 46 -0.61 14.17 -16.89
C ALA A 46 -0.94 15.61 -17.30
N LEU A 47 -2.19 16.04 -17.13
CA LEU A 47 -2.62 17.41 -17.41
C LEU A 47 -2.06 18.44 -16.41
N SER A 48 -1.68 18.01 -15.22
CA SER A 48 -1.09 18.88 -14.20
C SER A 48 0.36 19.25 -14.49
N TYR A 49 1.06 18.44 -15.30
CA TYR A 49 2.44 18.68 -15.73
C TYR A 49 2.52 18.68 -17.28
N PRO A 50 1.95 19.70 -17.95
CA PRO A 50 1.79 19.68 -19.40
C PRO A 50 3.12 19.68 -20.16
N SER A 51 4.16 20.38 -19.70
CA SER A 51 5.49 20.39 -20.33
C SER A 51 6.05 18.96 -20.40
N ARG A 52 6.12 18.28 -19.26
CA ARG A 52 6.62 16.91 -19.18
C ARG A 52 5.82 15.94 -20.05
N PHE A 53 4.49 16.12 -20.12
CA PHE A 53 3.64 15.28 -20.96
C PHE A 53 3.81 15.57 -22.44
N ILE A 54 3.97 16.85 -22.84
CA ILE A 54 4.13 17.26 -24.25
C ILE A 54 5.46 16.75 -24.79
N ASP A 55 6.54 16.93 -24.04
CA ASP A 55 7.90 16.56 -24.43
C ASP A 55 8.15 15.05 -24.50
N ALA A 56 7.32 14.26 -23.79
CA ALA A 56 7.43 12.80 -23.79
C ALA A 56 7.08 12.20 -25.16
N THR A 57 7.77 11.13 -25.53
CA THR A 57 7.46 10.32 -26.73
C THR A 57 6.09 9.63 -26.59
N LEU A 58 5.50 9.20 -27.71
CA LEU A 58 4.21 8.48 -27.67
C LEU A 58 4.28 7.23 -26.79
N THR A 59 5.38 6.51 -26.85
CA THR A 59 5.60 5.31 -26.03
C THR A 59 5.64 5.66 -24.53
N GLU A 60 6.35 6.70 -24.15
CA GLU A 60 6.41 7.18 -22.76
C GLU A 60 5.06 7.70 -22.29
N LYS A 61 4.30 8.39 -23.15
CA LYS A 61 2.94 8.82 -22.84
C LYS A 61 2.02 7.64 -22.49
N LEU A 62 2.05 6.60 -23.30
CA LEU A 62 1.21 5.42 -23.10
C LEU A 62 1.68 4.57 -21.89
N LEU A 63 2.97 4.31 -21.81
CA LEU A 63 3.55 3.54 -20.70
C LEU A 63 3.42 4.29 -19.37
N GLY A 64 3.55 5.62 -19.37
CA GLY A 64 3.43 6.46 -18.18
C GLY A 64 2.06 6.39 -17.50
N PHE A 65 1.01 5.93 -18.18
CA PHE A 65 -0.26 5.62 -17.52
C PHE A 65 -0.17 4.39 -16.61
N TRP A 66 0.81 3.52 -16.84
CA TRP A 66 1.01 2.35 -16.00
C TRP A 66 2.24 2.49 -15.12
N SER A 67 3.39 2.82 -15.72
CA SER A 67 4.65 2.99 -15.03
C SER A 67 5.62 3.80 -15.90
N GLN A 68 6.31 4.77 -15.33
CA GLN A 68 7.36 5.51 -16.01
C GLN A 68 8.69 4.78 -15.83
N ARG A 69 9.50 4.73 -16.88
CA ARG A 69 10.88 4.27 -16.79
C ARG A 69 11.77 5.46 -16.43
N MET A 70 12.57 5.32 -15.39
CA MET A 70 13.56 6.33 -15.01
C MET A 70 14.83 6.18 -15.85
N GLU A 71 15.60 7.25 -16.01
CA GLU A 71 16.88 7.26 -16.75
C GLU A 71 17.87 6.21 -16.25
N TRP A 72 17.79 5.84 -14.99
CA TRP A 72 18.64 4.86 -14.29
C TRP A 72 18.14 3.40 -14.41
N GLY A 73 17.12 3.15 -15.23
CA GLY A 73 16.61 1.80 -15.49
C GLY A 73 15.54 1.31 -14.51
N SER A 74 15.30 2.01 -13.40
CA SER A 74 14.23 1.67 -12.46
C SER A 74 12.84 2.08 -12.99
N TRP A 75 11.79 1.48 -12.42
CA TRP A 75 10.41 1.82 -12.74
C TRP A 75 9.83 2.78 -11.70
N ALA A 76 9.35 3.94 -12.17
CA ALA A 76 8.64 4.88 -11.33
C ALA A 76 7.13 4.58 -11.27
N GLY A 77 6.43 5.39 -10.48
CA GLY A 77 4.98 5.42 -10.46
C GLY A 77 4.37 5.87 -11.79
N PRO A 78 3.04 5.82 -11.92
CA PRO A 78 2.31 6.40 -13.05
C PRO A 78 2.39 7.94 -13.04
N TRP A 79 1.74 8.62 -14.01
CA TRP A 79 1.73 10.10 -14.09
C TRP A 79 1.32 10.79 -12.79
N ASP A 80 0.32 10.27 -12.10
CA ASP A 80 0.05 10.63 -10.70
C ASP A 80 0.76 9.62 -9.80
N GLY A 81 1.97 9.97 -9.36
CA GLY A 81 2.90 9.09 -8.65
C GLY A 81 2.27 8.25 -7.54
N PRO A 82 1.51 8.83 -6.59
CA PRO A 82 0.88 8.08 -5.48
C PRO A 82 -0.02 6.92 -5.90
N LEU A 83 -0.53 6.92 -7.13
CA LEU A 83 -1.42 5.86 -7.60
C LEU A 83 -0.73 4.51 -7.87
N TRP A 84 0.61 4.45 -7.74
CA TRP A 84 1.34 3.18 -7.87
C TRP A 84 0.74 2.08 -6.99
N PHE A 85 0.23 2.43 -5.80
CA PHE A 85 -0.34 1.45 -4.89
C PHE A 85 -1.67 0.85 -5.40
N LEU A 86 -2.50 1.60 -6.15
CA LEU A 86 -3.73 1.07 -6.76
C LEU A 86 -3.41 0.05 -7.84
N ARG A 87 -2.42 0.39 -8.67
CA ARG A 87 -1.91 -0.50 -9.72
C ARG A 87 -1.41 -1.80 -9.11
N ASP A 88 -0.51 -1.70 -8.15
CA ASP A 88 0.08 -2.86 -7.49
C ASP A 88 -0.97 -3.68 -6.74
N LEU A 89 -1.93 -3.02 -6.08
CA LEU A 89 -3.05 -3.69 -5.45
C LEU A 89 -3.89 -4.48 -6.44
N PHE A 90 -4.19 -3.89 -7.59
CA PHE A 90 -4.95 -4.56 -8.64
C PHE A 90 -4.20 -5.77 -9.18
N VAL A 91 -2.90 -5.62 -9.48
CA VAL A 91 -2.06 -6.71 -9.98
C VAL A 91 -1.96 -7.85 -8.96
N VAL A 92 -1.71 -7.54 -7.67
CA VAL A 92 -1.66 -8.58 -6.63
C VAL A 92 -3.01 -9.31 -6.49
N MET A 93 -4.13 -8.60 -6.64
CA MET A 93 -5.45 -9.24 -6.66
C MET A 93 -5.63 -10.21 -7.83
N LEU A 94 -5.00 -9.97 -8.98
CA LEU A 94 -5.01 -10.94 -10.10
C LEU A 94 -4.33 -12.26 -9.69
N PHE A 95 -3.29 -12.20 -8.86
CA PHE A 95 -2.60 -13.38 -8.34
C PHE A 95 -3.28 -14.01 -7.11
N SER A 96 -4.43 -13.50 -6.67
CA SER A 96 -5.11 -13.99 -5.46
C SER A 96 -5.48 -15.48 -5.47
N PRO A 97 -5.82 -16.16 -6.60
CA PRO A 97 -6.03 -17.60 -6.59
C PRO A 97 -4.76 -18.38 -6.25
N PHE A 98 -3.62 -17.93 -6.76
CA PHE A 98 -2.32 -18.51 -6.49
C PHE A 98 -1.88 -18.29 -5.04
N ILE A 99 -2.06 -17.05 -4.53
CA ILE A 99 -1.81 -16.70 -3.12
C ILE A 99 -2.68 -17.57 -2.19
N TYR A 100 -3.95 -17.75 -2.52
CA TYR A 100 -4.85 -18.62 -1.74
C TYR A 100 -4.34 -20.06 -1.67
N TRP A 101 -3.95 -20.62 -2.81
CA TRP A 101 -3.44 -21.98 -2.90
C TRP A 101 -2.15 -22.17 -2.07
N ILE A 102 -1.21 -21.24 -2.17
CA ILE A 102 0.04 -21.28 -1.40
C ILE A 102 -0.25 -21.18 0.11
N ILE A 103 -1.07 -20.22 0.54
CA ILE A 103 -1.41 -20.03 1.96
C ILE A 103 -2.13 -21.26 2.52
N LYS A 104 -2.97 -21.92 1.75
CA LYS A 104 -3.61 -23.17 2.18
C LYS A 104 -2.60 -24.29 2.42
N ARG A 105 -1.56 -24.40 1.58
CA ARG A 105 -0.53 -25.45 1.65
C ARG A 105 0.51 -25.19 2.73
N ILE A 106 1.18 -24.06 2.67
CA ILE A 106 2.36 -23.78 3.51
C ILE A 106 2.10 -22.74 4.62
N GLY A 107 0.93 -22.09 4.60
CA GLY A 107 0.48 -21.23 5.70
C GLY A 107 1.39 -20.05 5.95
N ILE A 108 1.75 -19.87 7.23
CA ILE A 108 2.58 -18.72 7.68
C ILE A 108 4.00 -18.74 7.08
N TRP A 109 4.53 -19.90 6.72
CA TRP A 109 5.86 -20.02 6.15
C TRP A 109 6.01 -19.25 4.83
N PHE A 110 4.93 -19.11 4.07
CA PHE A 110 4.95 -18.25 2.88
C PHE A 110 5.27 -16.81 3.24
N ILE A 111 4.67 -16.28 4.30
CA ILE A 111 4.92 -14.92 4.78
C ILE A 111 6.35 -14.77 5.27
N VAL A 112 6.86 -15.76 6.03
CA VAL A 112 8.23 -15.76 6.53
C VAL A 112 9.24 -15.76 5.37
N VAL A 113 9.05 -16.63 4.37
CA VAL A 113 9.91 -16.67 3.18
C VAL A 113 9.89 -15.35 2.43
N MET A 114 8.71 -14.75 2.25
CA MET A 114 8.58 -13.44 1.60
C MET A 114 9.27 -12.32 2.39
N LEU A 115 9.18 -12.35 3.72
CA LEU A 115 9.87 -11.39 4.59
C LEU A 115 11.40 -11.51 4.43
N VAL A 116 11.91 -12.72 4.54
CA VAL A 116 13.35 -12.99 4.36
C VAL A 116 13.80 -12.56 2.98
N TRP A 117 13.06 -12.95 1.94
CA TRP A 117 13.41 -12.60 0.56
C TRP A 117 13.49 -11.08 0.35
N LEU A 118 12.52 -10.31 0.86
CA LEU A 118 12.50 -8.85 0.74
C LEU A 118 13.59 -8.15 1.57
N SER A 119 14.12 -8.79 2.60
CA SER A 119 15.25 -8.26 3.37
C SER A 119 16.58 -8.37 2.63
N PHE A 120 16.68 -9.26 1.62
CA PHE A 120 17.91 -9.45 0.83
C PHE A 120 17.85 -8.84 -0.57
N ILE A 121 16.67 -8.49 -1.05
CA ILE A 121 16.47 -7.91 -2.37
C ILE A 121 16.04 -6.47 -2.17
N ASP A 122 16.82 -5.54 -2.71
CA ASP A 122 16.42 -4.15 -2.78
C ASP A 122 14.98 -4.05 -3.31
N ASN A 123 14.17 -3.20 -2.68
CA ASN A 123 12.72 -3.06 -2.92
C ASN A 123 12.34 -2.60 -4.33
N GLU A 124 13.16 -2.92 -5.32
CA GLU A 124 12.82 -2.69 -6.71
C GLU A 124 11.61 -3.52 -7.10
N SER A 125 10.72 -2.92 -7.85
CA SER A 125 9.53 -3.61 -8.34
C SER A 125 9.95 -4.81 -9.19
N LEU A 126 9.48 -6.00 -8.85
CA LEU A 126 9.71 -7.24 -9.60
C LEU A 126 9.36 -7.08 -11.08
N CYS A 127 8.32 -6.33 -11.33
CA CYS A 127 7.93 -5.86 -12.65
C CYS A 127 7.02 -4.63 -12.49
N PRO A 128 6.79 -3.84 -13.56
CA PRO A 128 5.87 -2.70 -13.49
C PRO A 128 4.47 -3.13 -13.01
N GLY A 129 4.13 -2.79 -11.77
CA GLY A 129 2.85 -3.11 -11.15
C GLY A 129 2.86 -4.26 -10.15
N LEU A 130 3.99 -4.91 -9.90
CA LEU A 130 4.10 -5.93 -8.87
C LEU A 130 5.30 -5.64 -7.97
N SER A 131 5.07 -4.92 -6.88
CA SER A 131 6.08 -4.77 -5.83
C SER A 131 6.06 -5.93 -4.84
N GLY A 132 7.24 -6.35 -4.39
CA GLY A 132 7.38 -7.36 -3.34
C GLY A 132 6.65 -6.95 -2.06
N THR A 133 6.69 -5.66 -1.73
CA THR A 133 5.96 -5.04 -0.61
C THR A 133 4.44 -5.26 -0.74
N ALA A 134 3.85 -5.01 -1.91
CA ALA A 134 2.42 -5.23 -2.13
C ALA A 134 2.04 -6.71 -1.99
N LEU A 135 2.86 -7.60 -2.57
CA LEU A 135 2.65 -9.05 -2.49
C LEU A 135 2.73 -9.55 -1.06
N LEU A 136 3.74 -9.15 -0.29
CA LEU A 136 3.92 -9.53 1.12
C LEU A 136 2.73 -9.10 1.97
N TRP A 137 2.40 -7.80 1.96
CA TRP A 137 1.38 -7.26 2.85
C TRP A 137 -0.03 -7.73 2.47
N PHE A 138 -0.32 -7.87 1.19
CA PHE A 138 -1.59 -8.45 0.73
C PHE A 138 -1.69 -9.93 1.16
N SER A 139 -0.60 -10.69 1.03
CA SER A 139 -0.56 -12.09 1.44
C SER A 139 -0.71 -12.26 2.95
N LEU A 140 -0.12 -11.36 3.76
CA LEU A 140 -0.33 -11.35 5.20
C LEU A 140 -1.81 -11.12 5.56
N GLY A 141 -2.46 -10.14 4.93
CA GLY A 141 -3.89 -9.92 5.12
C GLY A 141 -4.73 -11.12 4.70
N SER A 142 -4.39 -11.74 3.58
CA SER A 142 -5.04 -12.95 3.08
C SER A 142 -4.87 -14.11 4.07
N TYR A 143 -3.67 -14.32 4.62
CA TYR A 143 -3.39 -15.32 5.64
C TYR A 143 -4.28 -15.14 6.89
N LEU A 144 -4.36 -13.91 7.39
CA LEU A 144 -5.19 -13.58 8.56
C LEU A 144 -6.69 -13.87 8.30
N SER A 145 -7.16 -13.67 7.09
CA SER A 145 -8.55 -13.97 6.72
C SER A 145 -8.81 -15.47 6.53
N ILE A 146 -7.90 -16.18 5.86
CA ILE A 146 -8.07 -17.60 5.50
C ILE A 146 -7.88 -18.51 6.73
N LYS A 147 -6.85 -18.24 7.53
CA LYS A 147 -6.50 -19.07 8.68
C LYS A 147 -7.19 -18.64 9.99
N LYS A 148 -7.77 -17.42 10.02
CA LYS A 148 -8.51 -16.87 11.18
C LYS A 148 -7.80 -17.13 12.53
N PRO A 149 -6.53 -16.75 12.71
CA PRO A 149 -5.84 -17.00 13.96
C PRO A 149 -6.58 -16.29 15.11
N THR A 150 -7.09 -17.03 16.05
CA THR A 150 -7.95 -16.56 17.16
C THR A 150 -7.23 -15.61 18.13
N SER A 151 -5.92 -15.49 18.01
CA SER A 151 -5.06 -14.77 18.96
C SER A 151 -5.08 -13.25 18.81
N PHE A 152 -5.39 -12.70 17.63
CA PHE A 152 -5.27 -11.26 17.38
C PHE A 152 -6.21 -10.38 18.23
N GLY A 153 -7.42 -10.86 18.49
CA GLY A 153 -8.41 -10.15 19.34
C GLY A 153 -8.14 -10.24 20.85
N LYS A 154 -7.23 -11.11 21.28
CA LYS A 154 -6.97 -11.38 22.69
C LYS A 154 -5.78 -10.64 23.29
N ILE A 155 -4.97 -9.97 22.45
CA ILE A 155 -3.80 -9.24 22.95
C ILE A 155 -4.26 -8.02 23.75
N PRO A 156 -3.85 -7.87 25.01
CA PRO A 156 -4.19 -6.72 25.83
C PRO A 156 -3.65 -5.42 25.24
N MET A 157 -4.44 -4.34 25.29
CA MET A 157 -4.07 -3.04 24.67
C MET A 157 -2.79 -2.46 25.27
N ASN A 158 -2.54 -2.64 26.57
CA ASN A 158 -1.32 -2.19 27.22
C ASN A 158 -0.05 -2.80 26.61
N ILE A 159 -0.06 -4.09 26.29
CA ILE A 159 1.06 -4.76 25.61
C ILE A 159 1.28 -4.16 24.23
N VAL A 160 0.21 -3.94 23.47
CA VAL A 160 0.29 -3.38 22.13
C VAL A 160 0.85 -1.94 22.16
N VAL A 161 0.45 -1.13 23.15
CA VAL A 161 0.96 0.24 23.34
C VAL A 161 2.44 0.23 23.68
N VAL A 162 2.86 -0.62 24.63
CA VAL A 162 4.27 -0.72 25.02
C VAL A 162 5.14 -1.15 23.85
N LEU A 163 4.73 -2.19 23.11
CA LEU A 163 5.46 -2.64 21.93
C LEU A 163 5.53 -1.55 20.86
N ALA A 164 4.42 -0.86 20.57
CA ALA A 164 4.41 0.24 19.62
C ALA A 164 5.35 1.38 20.03
N ALA A 165 5.40 1.73 21.32
CA ALA A 165 6.30 2.75 21.83
C ALA A 165 7.77 2.35 21.72
N VAL A 166 8.11 1.12 22.11
CA VAL A 166 9.48 0.59 21.99
C VAL A 166 9.96 0.58 20.55
N PHE A 167 9.16 0.04 19.64
CA PHE A 167 9.57 0.01 18.22
C PHE A 167 9.51 1.37 17.55
N PHE A 168 8.72 2.32 18.06
CA PHE A 168 8.79 3.72 17.61
C PHE A 168 10.16 4.34 17.95
N VAL A 169 10.65 4.14 19.16
CA VAL A 169 11.99 4.59 19.54
C VAL A 169 13.06 3.93 18.69
N CYS A 170 12.97 2.61 18.48
CA CYS A 170 13.88 1.90 17.57
C CYS A 170 13.85 2.49 16.15
N ARG A 171 12.66 2.85 15.66
CA ARG A 171 12.50 3.48 14.33
C ARG A 171 13.21 4.84 14.26
N LEU A 172 13.16 5.64 15.33
CA LEU A 172 13.88 6.92 15.39
C LEU A 172 15.40 6.70 15.33
N LEU A 173 15.92 5.66 15.98
CA LEU A 173 17.35 5.31 15.92
C LEU A 173 17.77 4.90 14.49
N VAL A 174 16.95 4.15 13.80
CA VAL A 174 17.19 3.79 12.39
C VAL A 174 17.16 5.05 11.51
N MET A 175 16.18 5.94 11.68
CA MET A 175 16.10 7.20 10.93
C MET A 175 17.27 8.14 11.20
N GLY A 176 17.84 8.07 12.40
CA GLY A 176 19.04 8.83 12.78
C GLY A 176 20.36 8.20 12.31
N ASN A 177 20.30 7.14 11.51
CA ASN A 177 21.46 6.35 11.05
C ASN A 177 22.33 5.82 12.21
N VAL A 178 21.71 5.56 13.37
CA VAL A 178 22.38 4.94 14.52
C VAL A 178 22.43 3.42 14.39
N ILE A 179 21.44 2.85 13.69
CA ILE A 179 21.33 1.41 13.42
C ILE A 179 21.05 1.24 11.94
N ASP A 180 22.00 0.62 11.22
CA ASP A 180 21.94 0.39 9.78
C ASP A 180 21.95 -1.10 9.42
N GLY A 181 21.86 -1.39 8.13
CA GLY A 181 21.94 -2.72 7.56
C GLY A 181 20.75 -3.60 7.98
N ILE A 182 21.00 -4.90 8.07
CA ILE A 182 19.97 -5.92 8.32
C ILE A 182 19.20 -5.69 9.63
N TRP A 183 19.83 -5.13 10.65
CA TRP A 183 19.18 -4.80 11.91
C TRP A 183 18.20 -3.64 11.76
N GLY A 184 18.56 -2.64 10.94
CA GLY A 184 17.67 -1.54 10.55
C GLY A 184 16.42 -2.05 9.85
N ASP A 185 16.56 -2.99 8.91
CA ASP A 185 15.44 -3.60 8.17
C ASP A 185 14.53 -4.42 9.08
N ILE A 186 15.09 -5.24 9.96
CA ILE A 186 14.33 -6.02 10.95
C ILE A 186 13.52 -5.08 11.86
N LEU A 187 14.13 -4.02 12.36
CA LEU A 187 13.45 -3.02 13.19
C LEU A 187 12.35 -2.29 12.44
N ASN A 188 12.57 -1.94 11.18
CA ASN A 188 11.55 -1.34 10.33
C ASN A 188 10.33 -2.26 10.12
N ILE A 189 10.57 -3.52 9.78
CA ILE A 189 9.50 -4.50 9.60
C ILE A 189 8.73 -4.70 10.90
N THR A 190 9.43 -4.83 12.01
CA THR A 190 8.82 -5.03 13.34
C THR A 190 8.02 -3.80 13.75
N TRP A 191 8.52 -2.59 13.47
CA TRP A 191 7.76 -1.35 13.67
C TRP A 191 6.47 -1.32 12.84
N ILE A 192 6.51 -1.71 11.57
CA ILE A 192 5.32 -1.78 10.72
C ILE A 192 4.30 -2.76 11.30
N LEU A 193 4.73 -3.96 11.71
CA LEU A 193 3.84 -4.99 12.26
C LEU A 193 3.20 -4.55 13.58
N THR A 194 3.96 -3.97 14.49
CA THR A 194 3.44 -3.48 15.79
C THR A 194 2.52 -2.30 15.62
N SER A 195 2.85 -1.35 14.74
CA SER A 195 1.97 -0.24 14.38
C SER A 195 0.65 -0.71 13.79
N MET A 196 0.69 -1.71 12.92
CA MET A 196 -0.52 -2.31 12.37
C MET A 196 -1.38 -2.95 13.46
N ALA A 197 -0.78 -3.74 14.36
CA ALA A 197 -1.50 -4.36 15.47
C ALA A 197 -2.14 -3.29 16.38
N PHE A 198 -1.41 -2.19 16.65
CA PHE A 198 -1.91 -1.04 17.40
C PHE A 198 -3.13 -0.40 16.74
N TYR A 199 -3.04 -0.03 15.46
CA TYR A 199 -4.16 0.61 14.76
C TYR A 199 -5.37 -0.30 14.59
N PHE A 200 -5.17 -1.59 14.33
CA PHE A 200 -6.28 -2.55 14.29
C PHE A 200 -6.97 -2.68 15.65
N ARG A 201 -6.19 -2.78 16.72
CA ARG A 201 -6.76 -2.88 18.07
C ARG A 201 -7.48 -1.60 18.48
N LEU A 202 -6.89 -0.45 18.18
CA LEU A 202 -7.52 0.85 18.41
C LEU A 202 -8.85 0.98 17.64
N ALA A 203 -8.86 0.66 16.36
CA ALA A 203 -10.07 0.71 15.53
C ALA A 203 -11.16 -0.24 16.05
N TYR A 204 -10.79 -1.43 16.51
CA TYR A 204 -11.70 -2.38 17.12
C TYR A 204 -12.34 -1.80 18.40
N LEU A 205 -11.54 -1.26 19.32
CA LEU A 205 -12.03 -0.66 20.56
C LEU A 205 -12.92 0.58 20.31
N MET A 206 -12.56 1.40 19.32
CA MET A 206 -13.37 2.57 18.94
C MET A 206 -14.71 2.14 18.33
N ALA A 207 -14.71 1.07 17.53
CA ALA A 207 -15.94 0.54 16.93
C ALA A 207 -16.89 -0.07 17.97
N GLU A 208 -16.35 -0.73 19.00
CA GLU A 208 -17.16 -1.33 20.09
C GLU A 208 -17.75 -0.25 21.02
N ARG A 209 -16.99 0.80 21.34
CA ARG A 209 -17.36 1.76 22.39
C ARG A 209 -18.29 2.88 21.91
N ASN A 210 -18.26 3.24 20.65
CA ASN A 210 -19.02 4.40 20.17
C ASN A 210 -19.45 4.29 18.70
N VAL A 211 -20.74 4.08 18.48
CA VAL A 211 -21.33 3.98 17.14
C VAL A 211 -21.12 5.26 16.31
N ARG A 212 -21.21 6.46 16.91
CA ARG A 212 -21.01 7.72 16.18
C ARG A 212 -19.58 7.87 15.67
N VAL A 213 -18.59 7.49 16.49
CA VAL A 213 -17.17 7.47 16.08
C VAL A 213 -16.95 6.50 14.93
N SER A 214 -17.55 5.31 15.00
CA SER A 214 -17.49 4.32 13.93
C SER A 214 -18.05 4.84 12.60
N GLU A 215 -19.19 5.54 12.63
CA GLU A 215 -19.78 6.12 11.42
C GLU A 215 -18.96 7.27 10.87
N THR A 216 -18.42 8.13 11.73
CA THR A 216 -17.51 9.21 11.30
C THR A 216 -16.25 8.65 10.63
N LEU A 217 -15.65 7.63 11.23
CA LEU A 217 -14.48 6.94 10.64
C LEU A 217 -14.79 6.28 9.30
N LYS A 218 -15.98 5.71 9.13
CA LYS A 218 -16.42 5.16 7.83
C LYS A 218 -16.56 6.27 6.77
N ARG A 219 -17.13 7.42 7.11
CA ARG A 219 -17.25 8.57 6.19
C ARG A 219 -15.88 9.13 5.81
N LEU A 220 -14.99 9.34 6.78
CA LEU A 220 -13.60 9.76 6.53
C LEU A 220 -12.84 8.74 5.68
N GLY A 221 -13.02 7.45 5.95
CA GLY A 221 -12.44 6.38 5.15
C GLY A 221 -12.91 6.38 3.70
N ALA A 222 -14.17 6.72 3.44
CA ALA A 222 -14.69 6.84 2.07
C ALA A 222 -14.04 8.01 1.30
N SER A 223 -13.70 9.11 2.00
CA SER A 223 -13.04 10.28 1.41
C SER A 223 -11.52 10.13 1.33
N SER A 224 -10.91 9.22 2.07
CA SER A 224 -9.46 9.08 2.19
C SER A 224 -8.77 8.79 0.87
N PHE A 225 -9.42 8.08 -0.03
CA PHE A 225 -8.90 7.80 -1.37
C PHE A 225 -8.76 9.08 -2.21
N VAL A 226 -9.79 9.94 -2.20
CA VAL A 226 -9.77 11.21 -2.95
C VAL A 226 -8.67 12.10 -2.40
N ILE A 227 -8.57 12.23 -1.08
CA ILE A 227 -7.50 12.99 -0.40
C ILE A 227 -6.12 12.44 -0.80
N PHE A 228 -5.98 11.12 -0.81
CA PHE A 228 -4.71 10.48 -1.21
C PHE A 228 -4.35 10.72 -2.69
N ALA A 229 -5.30 10.66 -3.61
CA ALA A 229 -5.04 10.93 -5.02
C ALA A 229 -4.75 12.43 -5.27
N MET A 230 -5.45 13.33 -4.58
CA MET A 230 -5.28 14.77 -4.76
C MET A 230 -4.01 15.33 -4.13
N HIS A 231 -3.49 14.73 -3.06
CA HIS A 231 -2.44 15.39 -2.27
C HIS A 231 -1.15 15.66 -3.07
N SER A 232 -0.76 14.78 -3.99
CA SER A 232 0.43 14.99 -4.82
C SER A 232 0.25 16.13 -5.81
N LEU A 233 -0.94 16.21 -6.43
CA LEU A 233 -1.27 17.29 -7.38
C LEU A 233 -1.32 18.66 -6.67
N ILE A 234 -1.91 18.69 -5.47
CA ILE A 234 -2.00 19.90 -4.65
C ILE A 234 -0.62 20.29 -4.13
N ASN A 235 0.14 19.36 -3.55
CA ASN A 235 1.47 19.65 -3.02
C ASN A 235 2.42 20.14 -4.11
N GLY A 236 2.40 19.53 -5.29
CA GLY A 236 3.20 19.98 -6.42
C GLY A 236 2.90 21.42 -6.82
N ARG A 237 1.62 21.82 -6.86
CA ARG A 237 1.21 23.19 -7.17
C ARG A 237 1.55 24.17 -6.05
N ILE A 238 1.30 23.80 -4.79
CA ILE A 238 1.66 24.65 -3.63
C ILE A 238 3.18 24.87 -3.61
N SER A 239 3.98 23.83 -3.79
CA SER A 239 5.43 23.92 -3.81
C SER A 239 5.91 24.85 -4.94
N SER A 240 5.34 24.75 -6.13
CA SER A 240 5.68 25.64 -7.26
C SER A 240 5.36 27.10 -6.96
N VAL A 241 4.20 27.37 -6.35
CA VAL A 241 3.81 28.73 -5.94
C VAL A 241 4.73 29.26 -4.82
N LEU A 242 5.04 28.45 -3.82
CA LEU A 242 5.94 28.86 -2.73
C LEU A 242 7.36 29.12 -3.26
N LEU A 243 7.89 28.29 -4.15
CA LEU A 243 9.20 28.51 -4.76
C LEU A 243 9.23 29.79 -5.59
N PHE A 244 8.16 30.08 -6.32
CA PHE A 244 8.02 31.34 -7.05
C PHE A 244 8.00 32.55 -6.09
N MET A 245 7.24 32.48 -4.99
CA MET A 245 7.15 33.56 -3.99
C MET A 245 8.46 33.80 -3.25
N VAL A 246 9.27 32.76 -3.01
CA VAL A 246 10.57 32.87 -2.31
C VAL A 246 11.71 33.28 -3.27
N GLY A 247 11.41 33.52 -4.55
CA GLY A 247 12.41 33.98 -5.54
C GLY A 247 13.44 32.93 -5.96
N LYS A 248 13.24 31.66 -5.62
CA LYS A 248 14.01 30.55 -6.19
C LYS A 248 13.42 30.17 -7.54
N GLN A 249 13.80 30.93 -8.57
CA GLN A 249 13.62 30.48 -9.94
C GLN A 249 14.53 29.29 -10.18
N ASN A 250 13.93 28.20 -10.66
CA ASN A 250 14.57 26.97 -11.13
C ASN A 250 15.33 26.17 -10.06
N VAL A 251 14.60 25.36 -9.31
CA VAL A 251 15.10 24.05 -8.94
C VAL A 251 14.52 23.10 -9.98
N GLY A 252 15.41 22.52 -10.76
CA GLY A 252 15.12 21.79 -11.98
C GLY A 252 14.05 20.71 -11.86
N ASP A 253 13.39 20.50 -12.95
CA ASP A 253 12.41 19.48 -13.29
C ASP A 253 12.84 18.05 -12.90
#